data_c5129109482fdb1f8a99a2c3accd3463
#
_entry.id   c5129109482fdb1f8a99a2c3accd3463
#
_cell.length_a   1.000
_cell.length_b   1.000
_cell.length_c   1.000
_cell.angle_alpha   90.00
_cell.angle_beta   90.00
_cell.angle_gamma   90.00
#
_symmetry.space_group_name_H-M   'P 1'
#
loop_
_entity.id
_entity.type
_entity.pdbx_description
1 polymer ?
#
loop_
_entity_poly.entity_id
_entity_poly.type
_entity_poly.pdbx_seq_one_letter_code
_entity_poly.pdbx_strand_id
1 'polypeptide(L)'
;MINSEQAFKDGNLEQALTDIQQIVRREPANVKQRIYLFQLFSVLGQWERALTQLNVLADMDSATLPMVQTYREALKCEVLRKEIFSGYKTPLIFGQPSHWVALLLQSLKLSAQQQFQEAKILREQAFELAPATTGTINGDSFEWLADADVRIGPMLEAIINGQYYWVPFHRISLIQITAPEDLRDFAWIPAQFV
;
A
#
# COMPACT_ATOMS: atom_id res chain seq x y z
N MET A 1 -12.50 -12.65 -22.88
CA MET A 1 -11.27 -11.94 -22.45
C MET A 1 -11.39 -10.43 -22.66
N ILE A 2 -11.91 -10.00 -23.77
CA ILE A 2 -11.95 -8.58 -24.17
C ILE A 2 -12.79 -7.71 -23.23
N ASN A 3 -13.79 -8.25 -22.53
CA ASN A 3 -14.72 -7.42 -21.76
C ASN A 3 -14.18 -6.95 -20.40
N SER A 4 -13.52 -7.81 -19.61
CA SER A 4 -13.05 -7.43 -18.27
C SER A 4 -11.90 -6.42 -18.29
N GLU A 5 -10.92 -6.60 -19.17
CA GLU A 5 -9.81 -5.65 -19.33
C GLU A 5 -10.29 -4.32 -19.93
N GLN A 6 -11.24 -4.35 -20.85
CA GLN A 6 -11.83 -3.14 -21.42
C GLN A 6 -12.66 -2.39 -20.35
N ALA A 7 -13.50 -3.11 -19.61
CA ALA A 7 -14.28 -2.52 -18.52
C ALA A 7 -13.36 -1.87 -17.46
N PHE A 8 -12.19 -2.49 -17.15
CA PHE A 8 -11.20 -1.88 -16.28
C PHE A 8 -10.65 -0.57 -16.85
N LYS A 9 -10.24 -0.59 -18.12
CA LYS A 9 -9.71 0.62 -18.81
C LYS A 9 -10.74 1.75 -18.87
N ASP A 10 -12.02 1.41 -18.98
CA ASP A 10 -13.15 2.35 -18.98
C ASP A 10 -13.51 2.83 -17.54
N GLY A 11 -12.79 2.36 -16.51
CA GLY A 11 -13.04 2.70 -15.11
C GLY A 11 -14.22 1.96 -14.48
N ASN A 12 -14.84 1.00 -15.19
CA ASN A 12 -15.96 0.23 -14.67
C ASN A 12 -15.48 -1.04 -13.94
N LEU A 13 -15.01 -0.85 -12.71
CA LEU A 13 -14.43 -1.92 -11.90
C LEU A 13 -15.44 -3.01 -11.52
N GLU A 14 -16.71 -2.67 -11.31
CA GLU A 14 -17.75 -3.65 -10.97
C GLU A 14 -18.05 -4.58 -12.14
N GLN A 15 -18.13 -4.04 -13.35
CA GLN A 15 -18.30 -4.84 -14.56
C GLN A 15 -17.07 -5.71 -14.81
N ALA A 16 -15.85 -5.15 -14.68
CA ALA A 16 -14.61 -5.89 -14.82
C ALA A 16 -14.56 -7.09 -13.86
N LEU A 17 -14.97 -6.89 -12.60
CA LEU A 17 -15.02 -7.95 -11.59
C LEU A 17 -16.06 -9.02 -11.94
N THR A 18 -17.25 -8.61 -12.37
CA THR A 18 -18.32 -9.53 -12.78
C THR A 18 -17.87 -10.42 -13.94
N ASP A 19 -17.27 -9.82 -14.96
CA ASP A 19 -16.83 -10.53 -16.15
C ASP A 19 -15.71 -11.53 -15.84
N ILE A 20 -14.67 -11.11 -15.11
CA ILE A 20 -13.56 -12.03 -14.77
C ILE A 20 -14.02 -13.19 -13.87
N GLN A 21 -14.96 -12.96 -12.94
CA GLN A 21 -15.51 -14.03 -12.12
C GLN A 21 -16.29 -15.06 -12.96
N GLN A 22 -17.02 -14.62 -13.96
CA GLN A 22 -17.70 -15.53 -14.89
C GLN A 22 -16.70 -16.37 -15.71
N ILE A 23 -15.61 -15.75 -16.17
CA ILE A 23 -14.54 -16.44 -16.90
C ILE A 23 -13.90 -17.51 -16.01
N VAL A 24 -13.50 -17.15 -14.78
CA VAL A 24 -12.88 -18.08 -13.82
C VAL A 24 -13.84 -19.25 -13.45
N ARG A 25 -15.16 -19.01 -13.41
CA ARG A 25 -16.14 -20.09 -13.20
C ARG A 25 -16.21 -21.06 -14.38
N ARG A 26 -16.08 -20.58 -15.62
CA ARG A 26 -16.12 -21.41 -16.83
C ARG A 26 -14.79 -22.14 -17.04
N GLU A 27 -13.69 -21.51 -16.69
CA GLU A 27 -12.33 -21.99 -16.89
C GLU A 27 -11.56 -22.02 -15.56
N PRO A 28 -11.96 -22.88 -14.60
CA PRO A 28 -11.41 -22.84 -13.23
C PRO A 28 -9.91 -23.18 -13.17
N ALA A 29 -9.38 -23.88 -14.16
CA ALA A 29 -7.96 -24.23 -14.26
C ALA A 29 -7.10 -23.17 -14.99
N ASN A 30 -7.68 -22.06 -15.42
CA ASN A 30 -6.93 -21.01 -16.13
C ASN A 30 -6.18 -20.11 -15.14
N VAL A 31 -4.89 -20.39 -14.97
CA VAL A 31 -3.98 -19.66 -14.06
C VAL A 31 -3.95 -18.16 -14.34
N LYS A 32 -3.88 -17.76 -15.62
CA LYS A 32 -3.81 -16.33 -16.01
C LYS A 32 -5.05 -15.56 -15.55
N GLN A 33 -6.24 -16.14 -15.71
CA GLN A 33 -7.49 -15.50 -15.32
C GLN A 33 -7.61 -15.38 -13.79
N ARG A 34 -7.08 -16.35 -13.05
CA ARG A 34 -7.02 -16.27 -11.58
C ARG A 34 -6.03 -15.23 -11.08
N ILE A 35 -4.87 -15.10 -11.75
CA ILE A 35 -3.92 -14.02 -11.43
C ILE A 35 -4.60 -12.66 -11.66
N TYR A 36 -5.26 -12.46 -12.78
CA TYR A 36 -6.00 -11.22 -13.05
C TYR A 36 -7.10 -10.96 -12.00
N LEU A 37 -7.84 -11.99 -11.60
CA LEU A 37 -8.86 -11.87 -10.54
C LEU A 37 -8.24 -11.51 -9.19
N PHE A 38 -7.10 -12.10 -8.82
CA PHE A 38 -6.34 -11.72 -7.63
C PHE A 38 -5.94 -10.25 -7.66
N GLN A 39 -5.36 -9.79 -8.78
CA GLN A 39 -4.94 -8.41 -8.96
C GLN A 39 -6.12 -7.44 -8.85
N LEU A 40 -7.25 -7.76 -9.48
CA LEU A 40 -8.45 -6.91 -9.43
C LEU A 40 -9.03 -6.85 -8.01
N PHE A 41 -9.04 -7.97 -7.25
CA PHE A 41 -9.40 -7.92 -5.84
C PHE A 41 -8.46 -7.04 -5.02
N SER A 42 -7.17 -7.02 -5.33
CA SER A 42 -6.19 -6.16 -4.68
C SER A 42 -6.47 -4.68 -4.92
N VAL A 43 -6.71 -4.28 -6.17
CA VAL A 43 -7.11 -2.91 -6.53
C VAL A 43 -8.40 -2.47 -5.82
N LEU A 44 -9.34 -3.41 -5.64
CA LEU A 44 -10.61 -3.15 -4.95
C LEU A 44 -10.50 -3.21 -3.41
N GLY A 45 -9.32 -3.45 -2.84
CA GLY A 45 -9.12 -3.59 -1.39
C GLY A 45 -9.82 -4.81 -0.77
N GLN A 46 -10.18 -5.83 -1.60
CA GLN A 46 -10.85 -7.05 -1.14
C GLN A 46 -9.82 -8.12 -0.73
N TRP A 47 -9.06 -7.82 0.33
CA TRP A 47 -7.86 -8.54 0.73
C TRP A 47 -8.08 -10.03 1.01
N GLU A 48 -9.17 -10.42 1.67
CA GLU A 48 -9.49 -11.82 1.96
C GLU A 48 -9.78 -12.61 0.67
N ARG A 49 -10.47 -11.98 -0.28
CA ARG A 49 -10.77 -12.61 -1.57
C ARG A 49 -9.50 -12.73 -2.43
N ALA A 50 -8.62 -11.72 -2.40
CA ALA A 50 -7.32 -11.75 -3.02
C ALA A 50 -6.46 -12.90 -2.47
N LEU A 51 -6.41 -13.04 -1.13
CA LEU A 51 -5.69 -14.13 -0.47
C LEU A 51 -6.22 -15.52 -0.88
N THR A 52 -7.54 -15.65 -1.00
CA THR A 52 -8.16 -16.89 -1.48
C THR A 52 -7.67 -17.27 -2.88
N GLN A 53 -7.56 -16.31 -3.80
CA GLN A 53 -7.03 -16.59 -5.14
C GLN A 53 -5.54 -16.98 -5.10
N LEU A 54 -4.73 -16.32 -4.27
CA LEU A 54 -3.31 -16.69 -4.09
C LEU A 54 -3.15 -18.13 -3.56
N ASN A 55 -4.00 -18.55 -2.62
CA ASN A 55 -3.97 -19.92 -2.10
C ASN A 55 -4.28 -20.93 -3.21
N VAL A 56 -5.33 -20.70 -3.99
CA VAL A 56 -5.67 -21.58 -5.12
C VAL A 56 -4.56 -21.61 -6.17
N LEU A 57 -3.93 -20.46 -6.48
CA LEU A 57 -2.81 -20.38 -7.43
C LEU A 57 -1.61 -21.21 -6.98
N ALA A 58 -1.28 -21.19 -5.69
CA ALA A 58 -0.19 -21.99 -5.13
C ALA A 58 -0.41 -23.50 -5.30
N ASP A 59 -1.67 -23.96 -5.18
CA ASP A 59 -2.04 -25.37 -5.33
C ASP A 59 -2.11 -25.79 -6.82
N MET A 60 -2.39 -24.83 -7.72
CA MET A 60 -2.59 -25.13 -9.14
C MET A 60 -1.28 -25.17 -9.95
N ASP A 61 -0.33 -24.29 -9.64
CA ASP A 61 0.89 -24.14 -10.44
C ASP A 61 2.06 -23.65 -9.59
N SER A 62 3.05 -24.52 -9.41
CA SER A 62 4.26 -24.21 -8.63
C SER A 62 5.07 -23.02 -9.18
N ALA A 63 4.94 -22.69 -10.47
CA ALA A 63 5.57 -21.50 -11.04
C ALA A 63 5.03 -20.19 -10.46
N THR A 64 3.84 -20.21 -9.85
CA THR A 64 3.25 -19.03 -9.21
C THR A 64 3.78 -18.79 -7.79
N LEU A 65 4.46 -19.75 -7.17
CA LEU A 65 4.86 -19.69 -5.75
C LEU A 65 5.65 -18.43 -5.37
N PRO A 66 6.63 -17.93 -6.15
CA PRO A 66 7.35 -16.71 -5.79
C PRO A 66 6.41 -15.50 -5.70
N MET A 67 5.51 -15.35 -6.68
CA MET A 67 4.48 -14.31 -6.68
C MET A 67 3.53 -14.47 -5.47
N VAL A 68 3.04 -15.69 -5.24
CA VAL A 68 2.13 -15.97 -4.12
C VAL A 68 2.77 -15.62 -2.77
N GLN A 69 4.02 -15.99 -2.55
CA GLN A 69 4.73 -15.67 -1.30
C GLN A 69 4.86 -14.16 -1.11
N THR A 70 5.31 -13.44 -2.12
CA THR A 70 5.45 -11.98 -2.08
C THR A 70 4.13 -11.30 -1.72
N TYR A 71 3.05 -11.64 -2.41
CA TYR A 71 1.77 -10.93 -2.21
C TYR A 71 0.97 -11.41 -1.01
N ARG A 72 1.22 -12.60 -0.48
CA ARG A 72 0.71 -12.98 0.84
C ARG A 72 1.26 -12.07 1.94
N GLU A 73 2.55 -11.73 1.87
CA GLU A 73 3.15 -10.79 2.83
C GLU A 73 2.60 -9.37 2.63
N ALA A 74 2.42 -8.91 1.38
CA ALA A 74 1.80 -7.62 1.11
C ALA A 74 0.37 -7.54 1.68
N LEU A 75 -0.45 -8.58 1.49
CA LEU A 75 -1.80 -8.63 2.06
C LEU A 75 -1.81 -8.62 3.60
N LYS A 76 -0.84 -9.28 4.26
CA LYS A 76 -0.68 -9.17 5.73
C LYS A 76 -0.34 -7.74 6.15
N CYS A 77 0.49 -7.04 5.36
CA CYS A 77 0.83 -5.65 5.60
C CYS A 77 -0.42 -4.74 5.49
N GLU A 78 -1.34 -5.00 4.56
CA GLU A 78 -2.60 -4.25 4.46
C GLU A 78 -3.52 -4.45 5.68
N VAL A 79 -3.60 -5.67 6.20
CA VAL A 79 -4.32 -5.94 7.46
C VAL A 79 -3.67 -5.18 8.61
N LEU A 80 -2.34 -5.24 8.72
CA LEU A 80 -1.59 -4.51 9.75
C LEU A 80 -1.77 -2.99 9.58
N ARG A 81 -1.70 -2.47 8.36
CA ARG A 81 -1.95 -1.06 8.05
C ARG A 81 -3.31 -0.60 8.60
N LYS A 82 -4.36 -1.36 8.36
CA LYS A 82 -5.70 -1.06 8.89
C LYS A 82 -5.70 -1.00 10.42
N GLU A 83 -5.04 -1.92 11.11
CA GLU A 83 -4.94 -1.93 12.57
C GLU A 83 -4.15 -0.74 13.11
N ILE A 84 -3.10 -0.31 12.39
CA ILE A 84 -2.30 0.87 12.73
C ILE A 84 -3.16 2.14 12.61
N PHE A 85 -3.84 2.35 11.49
CA PHE A 85 -4.70 3.52 11.30
C PHE A 85 -5.95 3.52 12.20
N SER A 86 -6.30 2.37 12.75
CA SER A 86 -7.34 2.24 13.80
C SER A 86 -6.78 2.42 15.23
N GLY A 87 -5.48 2.72 15.38
CA GLY A 87 -4.85 3.00 16.68
C GLY A 87 -4.55 1.77 17.54
N TYR A 88 -4.75 0.55 17.02
CA TYR A 88 -4.51 -0.69 17.76
C TYR A 88 -3.05 -1.15 17.73
N LYS A 89 -2.32 -0.81 16.66
CA LYS A 89 -0.91 -1.17 16.49
C LYS A 89 -0.08 0.04 16.09
N THR A 90 1.24 -0.14 16.08
CA THR A 90 2.21 0.85 15.60
C THR A 90 2.99 0.26 14.42
N PRO A 91 3.35 1.08 13.39
CA PRO A 91 4.19 0.63 12.30
C PRO A 91 5.62 0.39 12.79
N LEU A 92 6.39 -0.35 12.02
CA LEU A 92 7.84 -0.31 12.14
C LEU A 92 8.35 1.04 11.60
N ILE A 93 9.26 1.66 12.35
CA ILE A 93 9.90 2.91 11.92
C ILE A 93 11.27 2.56 11.36
N PHE A 94 11.52 3.01 10.13
CA PHE A 94 12.84 2.79 9.53
C PHE A 94 13.88 3.69 10.20
N GLY A 95 14.86 3.06 10.85
CA GLY A 95 15.89 3.72 11.66
C GLY A 95 15.42 4.02 13.10
N GLN A 96 16.20 4.84 13.83
CA GLN A 96 15.85 5.19 15.22
C GLN A 96 14.68 6.19 15.24
N PRO A 97 13.62 5.94 16.03
CA PRO A 97 12.51 6.87 16.19
C PRO A 97 12.98 8.19 16.80
N SER A 98 12.59 9.30 16.21
CA SER A 98 12.79 10.65 16.73
C SER A 98 11.58 11.07 17.56
N HIS A 99 11.72 12.12 18.39
CA HIS A 99 10.62 12.61 19.23
C HIS A 99 9.37 12.99 18.43
N TRP A 100 9.54 13.66 17.29
CA TRP A 100 8.42 14.03 16.42
C TRP A 100 7.65 12.81 15.87
N VAL A 101 8.33 11.68 15.64
CA VAL A 101 7.68 10.42 15.23
C VAL A 101 6.77 9.90 16.34
N ALA A 102 7.22 9.96 17.60
CA ALA A 102 6.41 9.56 18.75
C ALA A 102 5.14 10.44 18.88
N LEU A 103 5.26 11.76 18.69
CA LEU A 103 4.13 12.68 18.68
C LEU A 103 3.14 12.36 17.56
N LEU A 104 3.65 12.05 16.35
CA LEU A 104 2.82 11.69 15.21
C LEU A 104 2.03 10.38 15.46
N LEU A 105 2.69 9.37 16.02
CA LEU A 105 2.04 8.10 16.39
C LEU A 105 0.98 8.30 17.49
N GLN A 106 1.26 9.17 18.47
CA GLN A 106 0.29 9.52 19.50
C GLN A 106 -0.91 10.27 18.92
N SER A 107 -0.67 11.22 17.99
CA SER A 107 -1.73 11.92 17.27
C SER A 107 -2.62 10.95 16.49
N LEU A 108 -2.03 9.95 15.82
CA LEU A 108 -2.79 8.91 15.09
C LEU A 108 -3.70 8.14 16.07
N LYS A 109 -3.17 7.73 17.21
CA LYS A 109 -3.94 7.01 18.25
C LYS A 109 -5.10 7.85 18.79
N LEU A 110 -4.87 9.14 19.08
CA LEU A 110 -5.93 10.06 19.52
C LEU A 110 -6.99 10.26 18.45
N SER A 111 -6.58 10.38 17.17
CA SER A 111 -7.51 10.47 16.03
C SER A 111 -8.41 9.24 15.95
N ALA A 112 -7.86 8.04 16.13
CA ALA A 112 -8.62 6.79 16.16
C ALA A 112 -9.60 6.72 17.35
N GLN A 113 -9.30 7.40 18.45
CA GLN A 113 -10.15 7.56 19.64
C GLN A 113 -11.15 8.74 19.51
N GLN A 114 -11.22 9.39 18.34
CA GLN A 114 -12.07 10.56 18.07
C GLN A 114 -11.71 11.82 18.87
N GLN A 115 -10.52 11.87 19.45
CA GLN A 115 -9.96 13.03 20.19
C GLN A 115 -9.24 13.96 19.18
N PHE A 116 -10.01 14.54 18.27
CA PHE A 116 -9.46 15.23 17.09
C PHE A 116 -8.70 16.52 17.41
N GLN A 117 -9.09 17.24 18.46
CA GLN A 117 -8.43 18.50 18.84
C GLN A 117 -7.03 18.23 19.42
N GLU A 118 -6.93 17.29 20.35
CA GLU A 118 -5.67 16.86 20.95
C GLU A 118 -4.75 16.23 19.90
N ALA A 119 -5.33 15.40 19.00
CA ALA A 119 -4.62 14.83 17.87
C ALA A 119 -4.03 15.90 16.95
N LYS A 120 -4.79 16.96 16.66
CA LYS A 120 -4.34 18.08 15.84
C LYS A 120 -3.14 18.79 16.48
N ILE A 121 -3.22 19.12 17.77
CA ILE A 121 -2.14 19.80 18.50
C ILE A 121 -0.84 18.97 18.41
N LEU A 122 -0.91 17.67 18.71
CA LEU A 122 0.30 16.81 18.65
C LEU A 122 0.85 16.67 17.23
N ARG A 123 -0.01 16.63 16.23
CA ARG A 123 0.42 16.57 14.84
C ARG A 123 1.12 17.84 14.39
N GLU A 124 0.58 19.00 14.76
CA GLU A 124 1.22 20.27 14.47
C GLU A 124 2.60 20.37 15.12
N GLN A 125 2.72 19.97 16.40
CA GLN A 125 4.01 19.88 17.08
C GLN A 125 4.97 18.89 16.40
N ALA A 126 4.46 17.73 15.95
CA ALA A 126 5.26 16.76 15.23
C ALA A 126 5.81 17.35 13.91
N PHE A 127 4.99 18.09 13.18
CA PHE A 127 5.39 18.69 11.90
C PHE A 127 6.39 19.85 12.10
N GLU A 128 6.25 20.63 13.14
CA GLU A 128 7.22 21.70 13.49
C GLU A 128 8.60 21.11 13.86
N LEU A 129 8.64 19.94 14.47
CA LEU A 129 9.89 19.27 14.86
C LEU A 129 10.46 18.34 13.77
N ALA A 130 9.67 17.97 12.79
CA ALA A 130 10.12 17.12 11.69
C ALA A 130 11.13 17.87 10.81
N PRO A 131 12.25 17.23 10.43
CA PRO A 131 13.19 17.86 9.51
C PRO A 131 12.51 18.15 8.16
N ALA A 132 12.68 19.38 7.65
CA ALA A 132 12.31 19.70 6.29
C ALA A 132 13.15 18.85 5.31
N THR A 133 12.47 18.21 4.37
CA THR A 133 13.13 17.38 3.35
C THR A 133 13.13 18.15 2.04
N THR A 134 14.28 18.65 1.65
CA THR A 134 14.49 19.32 0.35
C THR A 134 14.95 18.31 -0.69
N GLY A 135 14.69 18.58 -1.96
CA GLY A 135 15.16 17.70 -3.04
C GLY A 135 14.71 18.15 -4.43
N THR A 136 14.68 17.21 -5.34
CA THR A 136 14.17 17.42 -6.70
C THR A 136 13.23 16.28 -7.11
N ILE A 137 12.20 16.60 -7.89
CA ILE A 137 11.32 15.63 -8.56
C ILE A 137 11.41 15.90 -10.06
N ASN A 138 11.95 14.95 -10.82
CA ASN A 138 12.13 15.06 -12.27
C ASN A 138 12.91 16.32 -12.72
N GLY A 139 13.79 16.81 -11.86
CA GLY A 139 14.59 18.02 -12.10
C GLY A 139 14.04 19.30 -11.47
N ASP A 140 12.79 19.32 -11.03
CA ASP A 140 12.18 20.47 -10.35
C ASP A 140 12.46 20.41 -8.84
N SER A 141 12.96 21.51 -8.28
CA SER A 141 13.31 21.61 -6.86
C SER A 141 12.08 21.75 -5.97
N PHE A 142 12.11 21.14 -4.79
CA PHE A 142 11.16 21.36 -3.71
C PHE A 142 11.89 21.65 -2.39
N GLU A 143 11.25 22.41 -1.52
CA GLU A 143 11.81 22.78 -0.22
C GLU A 143 11.33 21.86 0.92
N TRP A 144 10.22 21.13 0.71
CA TRP A 144 9.69 20.18 1.65
C TRP A 144 8.87 19.10 0.92
N LEU A 145 8.74 17.92 1.55
CA LEU A 145 7.99 16.79 1.05
C LEU A 145 7.17 16.17 2.18
N ALA A 146 5.89 15.94 1.92
CA ALA A 146 5.00 15.24 2.84
C ALA A 146 3.92 14.47 2.06
N ASP A 147 3.42 13.42 2.68
CA ASP A 147 2.24 12.71 2.18
C ASP A 147 1.00 13.60 2.31
N ALA A 148 0.06 13.46 1.38
CA ALA A 148 -1.22 14.18 1.43
C ALA A 148 -2.11 13.74 2.60
N ASP A 149 -1.92 12.51 3.11
CA ASP A 149 -2.55 12.07 4.35
C ASP A 149 -1.81 12.69 5.55
N VAL A 150 -2.42 13.72 6.13
CA VAL A 150 -1.86 14.41 7.29
C VAL A 150 -1.59 13.53 8.51
N ARG A 151 -2.11 12.29 8.55
CA ARG A 151 -1.84 11.33 9.62
C ARG A 151 -0.43 10.77 9.56
N ILE A 152 0.19 10.77 8.39
CA ILE A 152 1.57 10.30 8.17
C ILE A 152 2.51 11.44 7.80
N GLY A 153 2.03 12.46 7.07
CA GLY A 153 2.77 13.70 6.77
C GLY A 153 4.19 13.47 6.23
N PRO A 154 5.27 13.76 7.03
CA PRO A 154 6.66 13.65 6.56
C PRO A 154 7.20 12.21 6.53
N MET A 155 6.32 11.23 6.33
CA MET A 155 6.63 9.80 6.25
C MET A 155 6.19 9.22 4.93
N LEU A 156 6.92 8.20 4.46
CA LEU A 156 6.54 7.30 3.37
C LEU A 156 6.07 5.95 3.96
N GLU A 157 4.93 5.44 3.49
CA GLU A 157 4.53 4.05 3.74
C GLU A 157 5.27 3.12 2.77
N ALA A 158 5.89 2.05 3.27
CA ALA A 158 6.59 1.08 2.45
C ALA A 158 6.45 -0.35 2.96
N ILE A 159 6.38 -1.30 2.05
CA ILE A 159 6.51 -2.73 2.35
C ILE A 159 7.92 -3.15 1.92
N ILE A 160 8.76 -3.49 2.90
CA ILE A 160 10.16 -3.87 2.69
C ILE A 160 10.36 -5.28 3.22
N ASN A 161 10.77 -6.20 2.37
CA ASN A 161 10.98 -7.61 2.75
C ASN A 161 9.78 -8.24 3.49
N GLY A 162 8.56 -7.93 3.03
CA GLY A 162 7.33 -8.45 3.61
C GLY A 162 6.91 -7.81 4.94
N GLN A 163 7.52 -6.71 5.34
CA GLN A 163 7.18 -5.97 6.56
C GLN A 163 6.74 -4.54 6.24
N TYR A 164 5.76 -4.02 6.98
CA TYR A 164 5.22 -2.69 6.80
C TYR A 164 5.97 -1.66 7.63
N TYR A 165 6.49 -0.63 6.96
CA TYR A 165 7.29 0.44 7.55
C TYR A 165 6.69 1.82 7.29
N TRP A 166 6.92 2.73 8.24
CA TRP A 166 6.93 4.16 8.01
C TRP A 166 8.38 4.64 7.93
N VAL A 167 8.73 5.23 6.80
CA VAL A 167 10.07 5.70 6.48
C VAL A 167 10.06 7.23 6.46
N PRO A 168 10.78 7.92 7.37
CA PRO A 168 10.88 9.38 7.31
C PRO A 168 11.52 9.84 6.00
N PHE A 169 10.91 10.79 5.30
CA PHE A 169 11.42 11.25 4.01
C PHE A 169 12.87 11.77 4.09
N HIS A 170 13.25 12.45 5.18
CA HIS A 170 14.62 12.95 5.37
C HIS A 170 15.70 11.85 5.47
N ARG A 171 15.32 10.58 5.55
CA ARG A 171 16.22 9.42 5.55
C ARG A 171 16.33 8.74 4.20
N ILE A 172 15.67 9.27 3.20
CA ILE A 172 15.66 8.73 1.85
C ILE A 172 16.45 9.69 0.97
N SER A 173 17.53 9.21 0.35
CA SER A 173 18.34 10.01 -0.56
C SER A 173 17.85 9.95 -2.00
N LEU A 174 17.20 8.85 -2.38
CA LEU A 174 16.66 8.62 -3.73
C LEU A 174 15.42 7.76 -3.67
N ILE A 175 14.39 8.13 -4.42
CA ILE A 175 13.24 7.28 -4.74
C ILE A 175 13.14 7.18 -6.26
N GLN A 176 13.16 5.96 -6.77
CA GLN A 176 12.88 5.68 -8.18
C GLN A 176 11.64 4.80 -8.28
N ILE A 177 10.58 5.35 -8.85
CA ILE A 177 9.30 4.65 -9.03
C ILE A 177 9.31 4.01 -10.41
N THR A 178 8.96 2.71 -10.48
CA THR A 178 8.76 2.01 -11.75
C THR A 178 7.32 2.23 -12.23
N ALA A 179 7.15 2.47 -13.52
CA ALA A 179 5.81 2.60 -14.10
C ALA A 179 5.01 1.29 -13.89
N PRO A 180 3.69 1.36 -13.60
CA PRO A 180 2.86 0.18 -13.45
C PRO A 180 2.89 -0.71 -14.69
N GLU A 181 3.17 -2.00 -14.52
CA GLU A 181 3.15 -3.01 -15.57
C GLU A 181 1.89 -3.88 -15.52
N ASP A 182 1.33 -4.07 -14.33
CA ASP A 182 0.08 -4.82 -14.14
C ASP A 182 -0.84 -4.19 -13.07
N LEU A 183 -2.02 -4.80 -12.84
CA LEU A 183 -3.03 -4.20 -11.96
C LEU A 183 -2.61 -4.10 -10.50
N ARG A 184 -1.77 -5.00 -9.99
CA ARG A 184 -1.32 -4.97 -8.59
C ARG A 184 -0.42 -3.78 -8.30
N ASP A 185 0.24 -3.21 -9.32
CA ASP A 185 1.08 -2.03 -9.18
C ASP A 185 0.25 -0.75 -8.89
N PHE A 186 -1.07 -0.79 -9.10
CA PHE A 186 -1.98 0.25 -8.63
C PHE A 186 -2.31 0.12 -7.13
N ALA A 187 -2.09 -1.05 -6.53
CA ALA A 187 -2.22 -1.24 -5.09
C ALA A 187 -0.86 -1.07 -4.39
N TRP A 188 0.20 -1.62 -5.00
CA TRP A 188 1.57 -1.58 -4.46
C TRP A 188 2.54 -1.20 -5.58
N ILE A 189 2.84 0.08 -5.68
CA ILE A 189 3.74 0.58 -6.72
C ILE A 189 5.18 0.12 -6.44
N PRO A 190 5.86 -0.53 -7.40
CA PRO A 190 7.25 -0.91 -7.24
C PRO A 190 8.15 0.31 -7.18
N ALA A 191 9.02 0.36 -6.18
CA ALA A 191 9.98 1.45 -6.03
C ALA A 191 11.32 0.93 -5.51
N GLN A 192 12.38 1.61 -5.90
CA GLN A 192 13.70 1.48 -5.30
C GLN A 192 14.01 2.77 -4.55
N PHE A 193 14.54 2.65 -3.33
CA PHE A 193 15.00 3.80 -2.58
C PHE A 193 16.27 3.48 -1.78
N VAL A 194 17.09 4.54 -1.58
CA VAL A 194 18.38 4.50 -0.91
C VAL A 194 18.36 5.46 0.28
#